data_e92a76f91ed6b079557627e4f0a1b2c2
#
_entry.id   e92a76f91ed6b079557627e4f0a1b2c2
#
_cell.length_a   1.000
_cell.length_b   1.000
_cell.length_c   1.000
_cell.angle_alpha   90.00
_cell.angle_beta   90.00
_cell.angle_gamma   90.00
#
_symmetry.space_group_name_H-M   'P 1'
#
loop_
_entity.id
_entity.type
_entity.pdbx_description
1 polymer ?
#
loop_
_entity_poly.entity_id
_entity_poly.type
_entity_poly.pdbx_seq_one_letter_code
_entity_poly.pdbx_strand_id
1 'polypeptide(L)'
;VTGVQTCALPIFIAVAIFPITSGDTAFRSLRLTIMDAFRISQGTRNRLLIAVPVLTVAYLMTLLDFSLIWRYFAFSNMLLSTSVLWLATRYLFMRGTFHWITSIPAVIGTSVCAAYILTDKIGFNVPNEHAKLIGVITAIISFSLLLRAHLKNKKAQ
;
A
#
# COMPACT_ATOMS: atom_id res chain seq x y z
N VAL A 1 -14.45 39.83 9.44
CA VAL A 1 -14.77 38.50 10.05
C VAL A 1 -15.50 37.58 9.08
N THR A 2 -16.24 38.13 8.08
CA THR A 2 -17.06 37.32 7.13
C THR A 2 -16.25 36.59 6.03
N GLY A 3 -15.04 37.03 5.68
CA GLY A 3 -14.25 36.44 4.60
C GLY A 3 -13.67 35.06 4.92
N VAL A 4 -13.36 34.78 6.19
CA VAL A 4 -12.77 33.51 6.62
C VAL A 4 -13.82 32.38 6.62
N GLN A 5 -15.06 32.70 6.95
CA GLN A 5 -16.16 31.73 6.97
C GLN A 5 -16.55 31.21 5.57
N THR A 6 -16.44 32.07 4.55
CA THR A 6 -16.80 31.72 3.17
C THR A 6 -15.81 30.73 2.53
N CYS A 7 -14.53 30.72 2.95
CA CYS A 7 -13.54 29.76 2.50
C CYS A 7 -13.56 28.45 3.29
N ALA A 8 -14.00 28.48 4.55
CA ALA A 8 -14.03 27.27 5.39
C ALA A 8 -15.10 26.27 4.94
N LEU A 9 -16.28 26.75 4.55
CA LEU A 9 -17.41 25.91 4.16
C LEU A 9 -17.10 24.96 2.99
N PRO A 10 -16.56 25.41 1.84
CA PRO A 10 -16.21 24.51 0.74
C PRO A 10 -15.11 23.51 1.12
N ILE A 11 -14.18 23.89 2.00
CA ILE A 11 -13.14 22.97 2.50
C ILE A 11 -13.77 21.87 3.35
N PHE A 12 -14.67 22.20 4.28
CA PHE A 12 -15.38 21.21 5.08
C PHE A 12 -16.23 20.27 4.23
N ILE A 13 -16.94 20.79 3.24
CA ILE A 13 -17.71 19.99 2.27
C ILE A 13 -16.77 19.04 1.49
N ALA A 14 -15.64 19.53 0.99
CA ALA A 14 -14.67 18.73 0.27
C ALA A 14 -14.09 17.61 1.14
N VAL A 15 -13.72 17.91 2.39
CA VAL A 15 -13.19 16.94 3.35
C VAL A 15 -14.22 15.86 3.71
N ALA A 16 -15.50 16.18 3.72
CA ALA A 16 -16.57 15.20 3.95
C ALA A 16 -16.89 14.36 2.71
N ILE A 17 -16.97 14.99 1.52
CA ILE A 17 -17.34 14.29 0.28
C ILE A 17 -16.20 13.40 -0.23
N PHE A 18 -14.95 13.82 -0.10
CA PHE A 18 -13.80 13.07 -0.60
C PHE A 18 -13.67 11.65 -0.02
N PRO A 19 -13.79 11.40 1.29
CA PRO A 19 -13.79 10.05 1.84
C PRO A 19 -14.98 9.21 1.37
N ILE A 20 -16.16 9.81 1.19
CA ILE A 20 -17.36 9.08 0.74
C ILE A 20 -17.16 8.58 -0.70
N THR A 21 -16.71 9.44 -1.61
CA THR A 21 -16.48 9.08 -3.02
C THR A 21 -15.33 8.10 -3.18
N SER A 22 -14.24 8.30 -2.44
CA SER A 22 -13.09 7.37 -2.44
C SER A 22 -13.47 6.03 -1.84
N GLY A 23 -14.27 6.02 -0.77
CA GLY A 23 -14.78 4.80 -0.13
C GLY A 23 -15.66 3.99 -1.07
N ASP A 24 -16.61 4.62 -1.76
CA ASP A 24 -17.47 3.94 -2.73
C ASP A 24 -16.66 3.27 -3.84
N THR A 25 -15.66 3.99 -4.38
CA THR A 25 -14.77 3.47 -5.41
C THR A 25 -13.93 2.29 -4.90
N ALA A 26 -13.40 2.39 -3.67
CA ALA A 26 -12.61 1.33 -3.05
C ALA A 26 -13.44 0.07 -2.79
N PHE A 27 -14.65 0.20 -2.24
CA PHE A 27 -15.56 -0.93 -2.01
C PHE A 27 -16.03 -1.56 -3.32
N ARG A 28 -16.24 -0.77 -4.35
CA ARG A 28 -16.58 -1.27 -5.68
C ARG A 28 -15.43 -2.09 -6.27
N SER A 29 -14.21 -1.57 -6.20
CA SER A 29 -13.01 -2.26 -6.67
C SER A 29 -12.76 -3.55 -5.89
N LEU A 30 -12.83 -3.51 -4.56
CA LEU A 30 -12.67 -4.69 -3.71
C LEU A 30 -13.68 -5.78 -4.06
N ARG A 31 -14.95 -5.42 -4.21
CA ARG A 31 -16.01 -6.38 -4.61
C ARG A 31 -15.72 -7.02 -5.96
N LEU A 32 -15.33 -6.23 -6.96
CA LEU A 32 -15.00 -6.74 -8.29
C LEU A 32 -13.79 -7.68 -8.24
N THR A 33 -12.76 -7.33 -7.49
CA THR A 33 -11.57 -8.16 -7.30
C THR A 33 -11.90 -9.50 -6.63
N ILE A 34 -12.77 -9.49 -5.61
CA ILE A 34 -13.24 -10.72 -4.96
C ILE A 34 -14.03 -11.59 -5.95
N MET A 35 -14.95 -10.98 -6.72
CA MET A 35 -15.74 -11.72 -7.70
C MET A 35 -14.87 -12.35 -8.78
N ASP A 36 -13.86 -11.63 -9.25
CA ASP A 36 -12.92 -12.12 -10.26
C ASP A 36 -12.02 -13.24 -9.72
N ALA A 37 -11.47 -13.07 -8.50
CA ALA A 37 -10.64 -14.07 -7.84
C ALA A 37 -11.37 -15.40 -7.62
N PHE A 38 -12.64 -15.35 -7.25
CA PHE A 38 -13.48 -16.54 -7.04
C PHE A 38 -14.25 -16.96 -8.30
N ARG A 39 -14.05 -16.31 -9.44
CA ARG A 39 -14.76 -16.57 -10.72
C ARG A 39 -16.28 -16.58 -10.59
N ILE A 40 -16.83 -15.69 -9.76
CA ILE A 40 -18.26 -15.57 -9.52
C ILE A 40 -18.88 -14.69 -10.62
N SER A 41 -20.01 -15.13 -11.17
CA SER A 41 -20.72 -14.34 -12.19
C SER A 41 -21.20 -12.99 -11.64
N GLN A 42 -21.06 -11.93 -12.43
CA GLN A 42 -21.37 -10.55 -12.05
C GLN A 42 -22.86 -10.20 -11.96
N GLY A 43 -23.71 -11.14 -11.59
CA GLY A 43 -25.12 -10.92 -11.37
C GLY A 43 -25.40 -10.00 -10.18
N THR A 44 -26.50 -9.26 -10.23
CA THR A 44 -26.91 -8.31 -9.17
C THR A 44 -27.01 -8.99 -7.79
N ARG A 45 -27.53 -10.22 -7.75
CA ARG A 45 -27.67 -11.02 -6.54
C ARG A 45 -26.31 -11.33 -5.91
N ASN A 46 -25.35 -11.77 -6.72
CA ASN A 46 -23.98 -12.08 -6.26
C ASN A 46 -23.23 -10.83 -5.78
N ARG A 47 -23.46 -9.69 -6.45
CA ARG A 47 -22.91 -8.39 -6.01
C ARG A 47 -23.40 -8.01 -4.62
N LEU A 48 -24.68 -8.20 -4.34
CA LEU A 48 -25.27 -7.89 -3.04
C LEU A 48 -24.74 -8.85 -1.96
N LEU A 49 -24.64 -10.12 -2.30
CA LEU A 49 -24.16 -11.18 -1.39
C LEU A 49 -22.72 -10.96 -0.95
N ILE A 50 -21.88 -10.37 -1.79
CA ILE A 50 -20.50 -10.00 -1.42
C ILE A 50 -20.45 -8.62 -0.76
N ALA A 51 -21.29 -7.67 -1.16
CA ALA A 51 -21.30 -6.33 -0.60
C ALA A 51 -21.69 -6.33 0.89
N VAL A 52 -22.67 -7.16 1.30
CA VAL A 52 -23.13 -7.22 2.69
C VAL A 52 -22.01 -7.60 3.67
N PRO A 53 -21.26 -8.71 3.49
CA PRO A 53 -20.17 -9.05 4.42
C PRO A 53 -19.04 -8.02 4.38
N VAL A 54 -18.70 -7.45 3.22
CA VAL A 54 -17.67 -6.41 3.12
C VAL A 54 -18.06 -5.16 3.91
N LEU A 55 -19.31 -4.70 3.79
CA LEU A 55 -19.81 -3.56 4.55
C LEU A 55 -19.93 -3.87 6.04
N THR A 56 -20.29 -5.11 6.40
CA THR A 56 -20.33 -5.55 7.80
C THR A 56 -18.94 -5.52 8.43
N VAL A 57 -17.93 -6.02 7.75
CA VAL A 57 -16.54 -5.95 8.23
C VAL A 57 -16.09 -4.50 8.34
N ALA A 58 -16.40 -3.66 7.34
CA ALA A 58 -16.07 -2.24 7.39
C ALA A 58 -16.73 -1.54 8.60
N TYR A 59 -18.00 -1.86 8.88
CA TYR A 59 -18.70 -1.34 10.06
C TYR A 59 -18.06 -1.81 11.38
N LEU A 60 -17.72 -3.10 11.49
CA LEU A 60 -17.03 -3.63 12.67
C LEU A 60 -15.67 -2.96 12.89
N MET A 61 -14.96 -2.64 11.80
CA MET A 61 -13.70 -1.89 11.86
C MET A 61 -13.89 -0.48 12.45
N THR A 62 -15.04 0.18 12.26
CA THR A 62 -15.29 1.51 12.85
C THR A 62 -15.46 1.48 14.37
N LEU A 63 -15.68 0.31 14.96
CA LEU A 63 -15.78 0.12 16.41
C LEU A 63 -14.40 -0.03 17.08
N LEU A 64 -13.35 -0.21 16.29
CA LEU A 64 -11.96 -0.29 16.78
C LEU A 64 -11.36 1.12 16.94
N ASP A 65 -10.30 1.22 17.74
CA ASP A 65 -9.56 2.46 17.90
C ASP A 65 -9.01 2.96 16.57
N PHE A 66 -9.33 4.20 16.23
CA PHE A 66 -8.89 4.84 14.98
C PHE A 66 -7.36 4.81 14.80
N SER A 67 -6.61 4.98 15.89
CA SER A 67 -5.14 4.96 15.83
C SER A 67 -4.59 3.60 15.40
N LEU A 68 -5.25 2.52 15.81
CA LEU A 68 -4.90 1.15 15.44
C LEU A 68 -5.16 0.93 13.95
N ILE A 69 -6.37 1.27 13.48
CA ILE A 69 -6.76 1.12 12.07
C ILE A 69 -5.83 1.94 11.17
N TRP A 70 -5.56 3.19 11.53
CA TRP A 70 -4.69 4.08 10.77
C TRP A 70 -3.28 3.51 10.62
N ARG A 71 -2.75 2.90 11.67
CA ARG A 71 -1.43 2.27 11.68
C ARG A 71 -1.35 1.07 10.72
N TYR A 72 -2.32 0.16 10.77
CA TYR A 72 -2.42 -0.97 9.85
C TYR A 72 -2.62 -0.53 8.41
N PHE A 73 -3.45 0.47 8.19
CA PHE A 73 -3.71 1.04 6.86
C PHE A 73 -2.46 1.67 6.25
N ALA A 74 -1.74 2.48 7.02
CA ALA A 74 -0.49 3.10 6.58
C ALA A 74 0.55 2.05 6.20
N PHE A 75 0.72 1.02 7.04
CA PHE A 75 1.63 -0.09 6.78
C PHE A 75 1.24 -0.89 5.52
N SER A 76 -0.03 -1.22 5.37
CA SER A 76 -0.53 -1.96 4.20
C SER A 76 -0.31 -1.18 2.90
N ASN A 77 -0.56 0.12 2.89
CA ASN A 77 -0.31 1.00 1.74
C ASN A 77 1.18 1.05 1.39
N MET A 78 2.04 1.13 2.38
CA MET A 78 3.48 1.14 2.18
C MET A 78 3.99 -0.17 1.59
N LEU A 79 3.49 -1.28 2.08
CA LEU A 79 3.82 -2.62 1.59
C LEU A 79 3.33 -2.81 0.14
N LEU A 80 2.09 -2.38 -0.15
CA LEU A 80 1.53 -2.42 -1.49
C LEU A 80 2.35 -1.56 -2.48
N SER A 81 2.64 -0.32 -2.10
CA SER A 81 3.45 0.60 -2.91
C SER A 81 4.83 0.02 -3.22
N THR A 82 5.52 -0.53 -2.23
CA THR A 82 6.81 -1.18 -2.41
C THR A 82 6.73 -2.38 -3.34
N SER A 83 5.68 -3.20 -3.22
CA SER A 83 5.45 -4.36 -4.10
C SER A 83 5.22 -3.94 -5.56
N VAL A 84 4.44 -2.88 -5.78
CA VAL A 84 4.20 -2.32 -7.12
C VAL A 84 5.48 -1.74 -7.72
N LEU A 85 6.32 -1.06 -6.93
CA LEU A 85 7.61 -0.56 -7.38
C LEU A 85 8.56 -1.69 -7.80
N TRP A 86 8.59 -2.80 -7.06
CA TRP A 86 9.36 -3.99 -7.45
C TRP A 86 8.85 -4.61 -8.75
N LEU A 87 7.54 -4.70 -8.92
CA LEU A 87 6.92 -5.21 -10.16
C LEU A 87 7.26 -4.31 -11.34
N ALA A 88 7.15 -3.00 -11.18
CA ALA A 88 7.53 -2.01 -12.19
C ALA A 88 9.03 -2.09 -12.54
N THR A 89 9.89 -2.23 -11.52
CA THR A 89 11.33 -2.43 -11.72
C THR A 89 11.61 -3.66 -12.56
N ARG A 90 10.97 -4.78 -12.26
CA ARG A 90 11.12 -6.02 -13.04
C ARG A 90 10.64 -5.85 -14.48
N TYR A 91 9.50 -5.19 -14.68
CA TYR A 91 8.95 -4.95 -16.00
C TYR A 91 9.88 -4.07 -16.87
N LEU A 92 10.37 -2.96 -16.32
CA LEU A 92 11.31 -2.07 -17.01
C LEU A 92 12.65 -2.76 -17.31
N PHE A 93 13.13 -3.59 -16.37
CA PHE A 93 14.32 -4.39 -16.55
C PHE A 93 14.19 -5.38 -17.72
N MET A 94 13.06 -6.06 -17.85
CA MET A 94 12.79 -6.98 -18.97
C MET A 94 12.68 -6.27 -20.31
N ARG A 95 12.25 -5.00 -20.32
CA ARG A 95 12.19 -4.17 -21.53
C ARG A 95 13.52 -3.50 -21.91
N GLY A 96 14.55 -3.65 -21.11
CA GLY A 96 15.87 -3.01 -21.35
C GLY A 96 15.86 -1.49 -21.20
N THR A 97 14.81 -0.92 -20.56
CA THR A 97 14.69 0.52 -20.32
C THR A 97 15.34 0.93 -19.00
N PHE A 98 15.46 2.24 -18.76
CA PHE A 98 16.09 2.81 -17.57
C PHE A 98 15.28 2.50 -16.31
N HIS A 99 15.60 1.40 -15.64
CA HIS A 99 14.87 0.87 -14.47
C HIS A 99 15.27 1.51 -13.13
N TRP A 100 16.34 2.29 -13.07
CA TRP A 100 16.86 2.87 -11.83
C TRP A 100 15.87 3.81 -11.13
N ILE A 101 15.00 4.51 -11.89
CA ILE A 101 13.98 5.41 -11.37
C ILE A 101 13.01 4.68 -10.40
N THR A 102 12.69 3.43 -10.70
CA THR A 102 11.79 2.61 -9.85
C THR A 102 12.55 1.75 -8.85
N SER A 103 13.79 1.37 -9.16
CA SER A 103 14.61 0.52 -8.31
C SER A 103 15.05 1.21 -7.02
N ILE A 104 15.47 2.47 -7.10
CA ILE A 104 15.93 3.22 -5.92
C ILE A 104 14.80 3.37 -4.88
N PRO A 105 13.61 3.90 -5.24
CA PRO A 105 12.52 3.99 -4.28
C PRO A 105 12.01 2.62 -3.81
N ALA A 106 12.11 1.56 -4.63
CA ALA A 106 11.75 0.20 -4.20
C ALA A 106 12.66 -0.30 -3.07
N VAL A 107 13.98 -0.08 -3.17
CA VAL A 107 14.95 -0.44 -2.12
C VAL A 107 14.68 0.34 -0.85
N ILE A 108 14.46 1.66 -0.95
CA ILE A 108 14.13 2.51 0.20
C ILE A 108 12.83 2.03 0.85
N GLY A 109 11.77 1.79 0.07
CA GLY A 109 10.50 1.28 0.57
C GLY A 109 10.66 -0.06 1.29
N THR A 110 11.46 -0.98 0.77
CA THR A 110 11.74 -2.27 1.41
C THR A 110 12.42 -2.10 2.75
N SER A 111 13.41 -1.21 2.84
CA SER A 111 14.13 -0.96 4.10
C SER A 111 13.22 -0.33 5.17
N VAL A 112 12.37 0.61 4.77
CA VAL A 112 11.42 1.24 5.68
C VAL A 112 10.34 0.25 6.14
N CYS A 113 9.80 -0.58 5.24
CA CYS A 113 8.86 -1.65 5.62
C CYS A 113 9.49 -2.63 6.63
N ALA A 114 10.73 -3.05 6.40
CA ALA A 114 11.44 -3.94 7.30
C ALA A 114 11.68 -3.31 8.67
N ALA A 115 12.14 -2.06 8.71
CA ALA A 115 12.35 -1.33 9.94
C ALA A 115 11.03 -1.12 10.71
N TYR A 116 9.94 -0.83 10.01
CA TYR A 116 8.63 -0.62 10.62
C TYR A 116 8.09 -1.90 11.27
N ILE A 117 8.17 -3.06 10.59
CA ILE A 117 7.76 -4.36 11.16
C ILE A 117 8.52 -4.66 12.46
N LEU A 118 9.79 -4.28 12.55
CA LEU A 118 10.61 -4.56 13.71
C LEU A 118 10.34 -3.60 14.87
N THR A 119 10.05 -2.33 14.58
CA THR A 119 9.91 -1.27 15.59
C THR A 119 8.50 -1.18 16.15
N ASP A 120 7.49 -1.38 15.32
CA ASP A 120 6.11 -1.15 15.74
C ASP A 120 5.58 -2.29 16.62
N LYS A 121 4.62 -1.94 17.49
CA LYS A 121 3.84 -2.89 18.32
C LYS A 121 3.08 -3.94 17.50
N ILE A 122 2.89 -3.70 16.22
CA ILE A 122 2.30 -4.65 15.26
C ILE A 122 3.26 -5.82 15.00
N GLY A 123 4.58 -5.59 15.10
CA GLY A 123 5.59 -6.61 14.85
C GLY A 123 6.31 -7.07 16.11
N PHE A 124 7.64 -7.06 16.06
CA PHE A 124 8.48 -7.66 17.12
C PHE A 124 8.80 -6.71 18.29
N ASN A 125 8.39 -5.44 18.23
CA ASN A 125 8.63 -4.41 19.25
C ASN A 125 10.11 -4.34 19.71
N VAL A 126 11.04 -4.43 18.74
CA VAL A 126 12.49 -4.39 19.00
C VAL A 126 12.94 -2.94 19.24
N PRO A 127 13.94 -2.70 20.11
CA PRO A 127 14.50 -1.36 20.32
C PRO A 127 14.91 -0.68 19.01
N ASN A 128 14.62 0.61 18.89
CA ASN A 128 14.79 1.41 17.67
C ASN A 128 16.20 1.33 17.04
N GLU A 129 17.23 1.12 17.85
CA GLU A 129 18.60 1.03 17.35
C GLU A 129 18.84 -0.23 16.50
N HIS A 130 18.38 -1.38 16.97
CA HIS A 130 18.50 -2.63 16.24
C HIS A 130 17.61 -2.66 14.99
N ALA A 131 16.43 -2.07 15.07
CA ALA A 131 15.51 -1.97 13.93
C ALA A 131 16.07 -1.13 12.77
N LYS A 132 16.74 -0.01 13.09
CA LYS A 132 17.45 0.81 12.09
C LYS A 132 18.56 0.02 11.41
N LEU A 133 19.36 -0.71 12.19
CA LEU A 133 20.46 -1.51 11.67
C LEU A 133 19.95 -2.59 10.70
N ILE A 134 18.89 -3.29 11.05
CA ILE A 134 18.27 -4.31 10.20
C ILE A 134 17.64 -3.67 8.94
N GLY A 135 17.04 -2.48 9.07
CA GLY A 135 16.55 -1.71 7.91
C GLY A 135 17.66 -1.40 6.90
N VAL A 136 18.84 -0.99 7.39
CA VAL A 136 20.02 -0.74 6.55
C VAL A 136 20.54 -2.04 5.92
N ILE A 137 20.62 -3.12 6.70
CA ILE A 137 21.05 -4.43 6.19
C ILE A 137 20.10 -4.92 5.07
N THR A 138 18.79 -4.79 5.25
CA THR A 138 17.81 -5.18 4.22
C THR A 138 17.92 -4.31 2.97
N ALA A 139 18.24 -3.02 3.10
CA ALA A 139 18.52 -2.14 1.97
C ALA A 139 19.75 -2.62 1.18
N ILE A 140 20.86 -2.92 1.87
CA ILE A 140 22.09 -3.41 1.26
C ILE A 140 21.86 -4.75 0.55
N ILE A 141 21.14 -5.68 1.17
CA ILE A 141 20.81 -6.98 0.58
C ILE A 141 19.95 -6.79 -0.68
N SER A 142 18.89 -5.99 -0.60
CA SER A 142 18.00 -5.73 -1.73
C SER A 142 18.75 -5.07 -2.89
N PHE A 143 19.61 -4.11 -2.60
CA PHE A 143 20.43 -3.45 -3.60
C PHE A 143 21.47 -4.38 -4.22
N SER A 144 22.12 -5.24 -3.42
CA SER A 144 23.08 -6.22 -3.93
C SER A 144 22.43 -7.27 -4.84
N LEU A 145 21.22 -7.70 -4.52
CA LEU A 145 20.43 -8.60 -5.38
C LEU A 145 20.05 -7.94 -6.71
N LEU A 146 19.67 -6.66 -6.68
CA LEU A 146 19.44 -5.88 -7.90
C LEU A 146 20.69 -5.80 -8.78
N LEU A 147 21.84 -5.46 -8.19
CA LEU A 147 23.11 -5.38 -8.94
C LEU A 147 23.49 -6.74 -9.53
N ARG A 148 23.33 -7.83 -8.79
CA ARG A 148 23.58 -9.19 -9.31
C ARG A 148 22.68 -9.52 -10.49
N ALA A 149 21.39 -9.21 -10.41
CA ALA A 149 20.44 -9.42 -11.49
C ALA A 149 20.82 -8.60 -12.73
N HIS A 150 21.22 -7.34 -12.53
CA HIS A 150 21.67 -6.46 -13.61
C HIS A 150 22.94 -6.99 -14.33
N LEU A 151 23.94 -7.41 -13.54
CA LEU A 151 25.20 -7.96 -14.10
C LEU A 151 24.98 -9.28 -14.82
N LYS A 152 24.08 -10.14 -14.32
CA LYS A 152 23.75 -11.41 -14.97
C LYS A 152 23.07 -11.20 -16.33
N ASN A 153 22.17 -10.23 -16.43
CA ASN A 153 21.48 -9.94 -17.69
C ASN A 153 22.43 -9.34 -18.75
N LYS A 154 23.37 -8.48 -18.32
CA LYS A 154 24.38 -7.89 -19.21
C LYS A 154 25.36 -8.93 -19.80
N LYS A 155 25.52 -10.07 -19.12
CA LYS A 155 26.36 -11.19 -19.63
C LYS A 155 25.59 -12.12 -20.57
N ALA A 156 24.26 -12.02 -20.63
CA ALA A 156 23.39 -12.86 -21.45
C ALA A 156 22.98 -12.20 -22.77
N GLN A 157 23.28 -10.92 -22.94
CA GLN A 157 23.20 -10.16 -24.20
C GLN A 157 24.55 -10.10 -24.90
#